data_be4000d6d7b30e233e4bfcdcec4fb95c
#
_entry.id   be4000d6d7b30e233e4bfcdcec4fb95c
#
_cell.length_a   1.000
_cell.length_b   1.000
_cell.length_c   1.000
_cell.angle_alpha   90.00
_cell.angle_beta   90.00
_cell.angle_gamma   90.00
#
_symmetry.space_group_name_H-M   'P 1'
#
loop_
_entity.id
_entity.type
_entity.pdbx_description
1 polymer ?
#
loop_
_entity_poly.entity_id
_entity_poly.type
_entity_poly.pdbx_seq_one_letter_code
_entity_poly.pdbx_strand_id
1 'polypeptide(L)'
;EQNRDHVSLKLSGRKKTLMKLNRKNITLKLDVSSVTSEGEHTLSCKVDFPDTVGDNVSISDWEDLHVTVTVEKQATKEIPVRGEFIGTEADNCLAGAVTTDPETLVLKGPAKELEGISYALATVGGKEVRDTIVEQSSVVFMGPDGTPASRKNVTASAESVEVTVPVRQVVSLPLTVEIIEGGGAAREDVEVTISPETITVVAQEGEEALP
;
A
#
# COMPACT_ATOMS: atom_id res chain seq x y z
N GLU A 1 9.54 -28.56 3.01
CA GLU A 1 9.76 -29.18 4.31
C GLU A 1 8.64 -28.79 5.24
N GLN A 2 8.02 -29.77 5.87
CA GLN A 2 6.88 -29.54 6.76
C GLN A 2 7.37 -28.78 8.00
N ASN A 3 6.96 -27.53 8.12
CA ASN A 3 7.01 -26.80 9.37
C ASN A 3 6.15 -27.59 10.37
N ARG A 4 6.77 -28.27 11.34
CA ARG A 4 6.05 -29.03 12.37
C ARG A 4 5.50 -28.06 13.36
N ASP A 5 4.21 -27.77 13.28
CA ASP A 5 3.50 -26.87 14.20
C ASP A 5 3.39 -27.41 15.65
N HIS A 6 3.89 -28.62 15.90
CA HIS A 6 3.84 -29.22 17.23
C HIS A 6 5.07 -30.08 17.51
N VAL A 7 5.45 -30.02 18.75
CA VAL A 7 6.54 -30.79 19.34
C VAL A 7 5.95 -31.74 20.34
N SER A 8 6.37 -33.00 20.27
CA SER A 8 5.99 -34.02 21.24
C SER A 8 7.06 -34.15 22.31
N LEU A 9 6.67 -33.91 23.56
CA LEU A 9 7.53 -34.06 24.74
C LEU A 9 7.07 -35.29 25.54
N LYS A 10 8.02 -36.18 25.89
CA LYS A 10 7.76 -37.27 26.80
C LYS A 10 8.24 -36.88 28.20
N LEU A 11 7.30 -36.74 29.12
CA LEU A 11 7.57 -36.29 30.46
C LEU A 11 7.46 -37.43 31.45
N SER A 12 8.36 -37.50 32.42
CA SER A 12 8.28 -38.38 33.57
C SER A 12 8.25 -37.62 34.88
N GLY A 13 7.49 -38.13 35.82
CA GLY A 13 7.33 -37.45 37.12
C GLY A 13 6.18 -38.05 37.95
N ARG A 14 5.93 -37.45 39.10
CA ARG A 14 4.84 -37.92 39.98
C ARG A 14 3.50 -37.64 39.31
N LYS A 15 2.58 -38.61 39.35
CA LYS A 15 1.24 -38.52 38.73
C LYS A 15 0.49 -37.21 39.03
N LYS A 16 0.50 -36.78 40.32
CA LYS A 16 -0.15 -35.52 40.73
C LYS A 16 0.46 -34.29 40.08
N THR A 17 1.75 -34.31 39.78
CA THR A 17 2.49 -33.21 39.18
C THR A 17 2.24 -33.19 37.65
N LEU A 18 2.30 -34.34 37.01
CA LEU A 18 2.04 -34.47 35.58
C LEU A 18 0.61 -34.05 35.20
N MET A 19 -0.39 -34.33 36.08
CA MET A 19 -1.77 -33.92 35.84
C MET A 19 -2.00 -32.40 35.89
N LYS A 20 -1.05 -31.60 36.39
CA LYS A 20 -1.09 -30.14 36.38
C LYS A 20 -0.55 -29.56 35.09
N LEU A 21 0.13 -30.35 34.27
CA LEU A 21 0.73 -29.89 33.02
C LEU A 21 -0.28 -30.01 31.88
N ASN A 22 -0.29 -29.00 31.04
CA ASN A 22 -1.07 -28.97 29.82
C ASN A 22 -0.34 -28.08 28.77
N ARG A 23 -0.84 -28.08 27.53
CA ARG A 23 -0.23 -27.32 26.42
C ARG A 23 -0.12 -25.82 26.66
N LYS A 24 -0.90 -25.26 27.59
CA LYS A 24 -0.95 -23.80 27.86
C LYS A 24 0.07 -23.35 28.90
N ASN A 25 0.59 -24.30 29.71
CA ASN A 25 1.49 -23.96 30.79
C ASN A 25 2.91 -24.54 30.65
N ILE A 26 3.22 -25.13 29.50
CA ILE A 26 4.59 -25.49 29.10
C ILE A 26 5.04 -24.48 28.08
N THR A 27 6.16 -23.82 28.31
CA THR A 27 6.72 -22.81 27.41
C THR A 27 8.04 -23.28 26.85
N LEU A 28 8.22 -23.12 25.54
CA LEU A 28 9.50 -23.31 24.89
C LEU A 28 10.22 -21.96 24.83
N LYS A 29 11.40 -21.89 25.41
CA LYS A 29 12.28 -20.70 25.35
C LYS A 29 13.34 -20.93 24.30
N LEU A 30 13.42 -20.05 23.35
CA LEU A 30 14.44 -20.02 22.32
C LEU A 30 15.37 -18.84 22.57
N ASP A 31 16.67 -19.14 22.70
CA ASP A 31 17.69 -18.11 22.86
C ASP A 31 18.24 -17.71 21.49
N VAL A 32 17.88 -16.50 21.06
CA VAL A 32 18.32 -15.94 19.77
C VAL A 32 19.51 -14.98 19.94
N SER A 33 20.07 -14.81 21.15
CA SER A 33 21.13 -13.85 21.43
C SER A 33 22.44 -14.14 20.69
N SER A 34 22.64 -15.39 20.28
CA SER A 34 23.81 -15.83 19.52
C SER A 34 23.69 -15.61 18.00
N VAL A 35 22.50 -15.21 17.53
CA VAL A 35 22.24 -15.01 16.09
C VAL A 35 22.67 -13.60 15.70
N THR A 36 23.77 -13.50 14.96
CA THR A 36 24.38 -12.21 14.56
C THR A 36 24.39 -11.99 13.05
N SER A 37 23.97 -12.98 12.25
CA SER A 37 23.97 -12.91 10.79
C SER A 37 22.59 -13.23 10.20
N GLU A 38 22.36 -12.79 8.98
CA GLU A 38 21.18 -13.14 8.20
C GLU A 38 21.24 -14.62 7.78
N GLY A 39 20.07 -15.21 7.52
CA GLY A 39 19.92 -16.56 7.03
C GLY A 39 19.15 -17.47 7.99
N GLU A 40 19.20 -18.75 7.69
CA GLU A 40 18.59 -19.78 8.51
C GLU A 40 19.54 -20.22 9.62
N HIS A 41 19.03 -20.18 10.86
CA HIS A 41 19.76 -20.62 12.04
C HIS A 41 18.96 -21.70 12.74
N THR A 42 19.62 -22.83 13.01
CA THR A 42 19.05 -23.92 13.80
C THR A 42 19.46 -23.73 15.26
N LEU A 43 18.47 -23.46 16.11
CA LEU A 43 18.69 -23.16 17.52
C LEU A 43 18.06 -24.22 18.40
N SER A 44 18.72 -24.55 19.52
CA SER A 44 18.18 -25.43 20.53
C SER A 44 17.20 -24.70 21.43
N CYS A 45 16.09 -25.36 21.76
CA CYS A 45 15.07 -24.83 22.66
C CYS A 45 15.24 -25.37 24.08
N LYS A 46 14.92 -24.55 25.08
CA LYS A 46 14.75 -24.97 26.48
C LYS A 46 13.26 -25.05 26.80
N VAL A 47 12.86 -26.13 27.47
CA VAL A 47 11.51 -26.26 27.98
C VAL A 47 11.44 -25.63 29.36
N ASP A 48 10.49 -24.75 29.56
CA ASP A 48 10.22 -24.10 30.84
C ASP A 48 8.91 -24.60 31.40
N PHE A 49 8.95 -25.07 32.62
CA PHE A 49 7.78 -25.55 33.35
C PHE A 49 7.29 -24.50 34.34
N PRO A 50 6.00 -24.45 34.66
CA PRO A 50 5.49 -23.53 35.67
C PRO A 50 6.06 -23.83 37.05
N ASP A 51 6.29 -22.80 37.86
CA ASP A 51 6.87 -22.89 39.21
C ASP A 51 6.08 -23.85 40.13
N THR A 52 4.81 -24.07 39.85
CA THR A 52 3.95 -25.00 40.61
C THR A 52 4.31 -26.48 40.43
N VAL A 53 5.18 -26.78 39.50
CA VAL A 53 5.61 -28.14 39.15
C VAL A 53 6.99 -28.46 39.75
N GLY A 54 7.87 -27.45 39.84
CA GLY A 54 9.23 -27.58 40.38
C GLY A 54 10.05 -28.68 39.72
N ASP A 55 11.13 -29.11 40.37
CA ASP A 55 12.07 -30.15 39.85
C ASP A 55 11.51 -31.58 39.87
N ASN A 56 10.18 -31.73 40.02
CA ASN A 56 9.53 -33.03 40.12
C ASN A 56 9.12 -33.65 38.77
N VAL A 57 9.49 -32.97 37.67
CA VAL A 57 9.22 -33.45 36.30
C VAL A 57 10.53 -33.43 35.55
N SER A 58 10.84 -34.55 34.92
CA SER A 58 11.96 -34.68 34.01
C SER A 58 11.47 -35.02 32.61
N ILE A 59 12.23 -34.62 31.63
CA ILE A 59 11.99 -34.98 30.22
C ILE A 59 12.65 -36.33 30.03
N SER A 60 11.86 -37.38 29.77
CA SER A 60 12.34 -38.74 29.67
C SER A 60 12.81 -39.14 28.28
N ASP A 61 12.32 -38.46 27.27
CA ASP A 61 12.73 -38.65 25.90
C ASP A 61 12.74 -37.25 25.23
N TRP A 62 13.92 -36.87 24.84
CA TRP A 62 14.23 -35.59 24.23
C TRP A 62 14.79 -35.89 22.84
N GLU A 63 13.94 -35.84 21.82
CA GLU A 63 14.48 -35.57 20.52
C GLU A 63 15.05 -34.13 20.57
N ASP A 64 16.33 -33.96 20.27
CA ASP A 64 16.99 -32.66 20.25
C ASP A 64 16.08 -31.65 19.52
N LEU A 65 15.37 -30.84 20.31
CA LEU A 65 14.42 -29.91 19.77
C LEU A 65 15.16 -28.73 19.18
N HIS A 66 15.36 -28.81 17.88
CA HIS A 66 15.92 -27.73 17.09
C HIS A 66 14.80 -26.98 16.39
N VAL A 67 14.80 -25.69 16.53
CA VAL A 67 13.91 -24.79 15.78
C VAL A 67 14.74 -24.02 14.78
N THR A 68 14.36 -24.11 13.52
CA THR A 68 14.95 -23.29 12.46
C THR A 68 14.26 -21.94 12.45
N VAL A 69 15.01 -20.89 12.66
CA VAL A 69 14.57 -19.49 12.55
C VAL A 69 15.25 -18.84 11.37
N THR A 70 14.49 -18.12 10.58
CA THR A 70 15.03 -17.29 9.49
C THR A 70 15.19 -15.88 10.00
N VAL A 71 16.41 -15.37 9.98
CA VAL A 71 16.73 -13.99 10.35
C VAL A 71 16.96 -13.17 9.09
N GLU A 72 16.22 -12.09 8.95
CA GLU A 72 16.31 -11.19 7.83
C GLU A 72 16.68 -9.79 8.31
N LYS A 73 17.50 -9.08 7.52
CA LYS A 73 17.85 -7.71 7.82
C LYS A 73 16.64 -6.81 7.62
N GLN A 74 16.30 -6.08 8.65
CA GLN A 74 15.31 -5.02 8.54
C GLN A 74 15.91 -3.80 7.85
N ALA A 75 15.16 -3.27 6.91
CA ALA A 75 15.47 -2.05 6.18
C ALA A 75 14.28 -1.08 6.23
N THR A 76 14.57 0.15 5.83
CA THR A 76 13.58 1.19 5.64
C THR A 76 13.68 1.69 4.21
N LYS A 77 12.56 1.87 3.55
CA LYS A 77 12.47 2.37 2.17
C LYS A 77 11.36 3.41 2.07
N GLU A 78 11.69 4.54 1.47
CA GLU A 78 10.70 5.55 1.09
C GLU A 78 10.21 5.27 -0.32
N ILE A 79 8.90 5.31 -0.52
CA ILE A 79 8.24 5.09 -1.81
C ILE A 79 7.27 6.22 -2.11
N PRO A 80 7.09 6.61 -3.39
CA PRO A 80 6.08 7.59 -3.78
C PRO A 80 4.68 6.98 -3.70
N VAL A 81 3.70 7.83 -3.43
CA VAL A 81 2.27 7.53 -3.55
C VAL A 81 1.76 8.07 -4.88
N ARG A 82 1.00 7.27 -5.60
CA ARG A 82 0.32 7.66 -6.85
C ARG A 82 -1.18 7.58 -6.64
N GLY A 83 -1.86 8.68 -6.91
CA GLY A 83 -3.31 8.73 -6.97
C GLY A 83 -3.81 8.38 -8.39
N GLU A 84 -4.89 7.62 -8.47
CA GLU A 84 -5.56 7.30 -9.71
C GLU A 84 -7.07 7.52 -9.57
N PHE A 85 -7.65 8.23 -10.53
CA PHE A 85 -9.08 8.40 -10.64
C PHE A 85 -9.65 7.37 -11.61
N ILE A 86 -10.55 6.53 -11.11
CA ILE A 86 -11.27 5.51 -11.88
C ILE A 86 -12.74 5.91 -11.95
N GLY A 87 -13.11 6.62 -13.02
CA GLY A 87 -14.48 7.12 -13.12
C GLY A 87 -14.75 7.86 -14.42
N THR A 88 -15.87 8.57 -14.41
CA THR A 88 -16.30 9.42 -15.51
C THR A 88 -16.61 10.82 -14.98
N GLU A 89 -16.19 11.84 -15.71
CA GLU A 89 -16.60 13.21 -15.45
C GLU A 89 -18.03 13.42 -15.98
N ALA A 90 -18.73 14.39 -15.42
CA ALA A 90 -20.00 14.87 -15.94
C ALA A 90 -19.76 15.69 -17.20
N ASP A 91 -20.85 15.91 -17.97
CA ASP A 91 -20.81 16.82 -19.11
C ASP A 91 -20.30 18.21 -18.69
N ASN A 92 -19.41 18.76 -19.50
CA ASN A 92 -18.76 20.05 -19.27
C ASN A 92 -17.89 20.11 -18.00
N CYS A 93 -17.38 18.99 -17.55
CA CYS A 93 -16.40 18.88 -16.46
C CYS A 93 -15.12 18.23 -16.95
N LEU A 94 -14.00 18.58 -16.31
CA LEU A 94 -12.69 18.00 -16.57
C LEU A 94 -11.98 17.74 -15.26
N ALA A 95 -11.57 16.48 -15.04
CA ALA A 95 -10.72 16.13 -13.92
C ALA A 95 -9.26 16.56 -14.19
N GLY A 96 -8.67 17.21 -13.22
CA GLY A 96 -7.27 17.62 -13.26
C GLY A 96 -6.34 16.54 -12.74
N ALA A 97 -5.08 16.92 -12.50
CA ALA A 97 -4.09 16.01 -11.96
C ALA A 97 -4.46 15.55 -10.52
N VAL A 98 -4.44 14.26 -10.31
CA VAL A 98 -4.70 13.68 -8.97
C VAL A 98 -3.50 13.94 -8.07
N THR A 99 -3.78 14.42 -6.85
CA THR A 99 -2.76 14.62 -5.81
C THR A 99 -3.05 13.75 -4.60
N THR A 100 -2.00 13.44 -3.83
CA THR A 100 -2.10 12.61 -2.61
C THR A 100 -1.40 13.28 -1.45
N ASP A 101 -1.93 13.12 -0.25
CA ASP A 101 -1.30 13.54 0.99
C ASP A 101 -1.31 12.37 2.00
N PRO A 102 -0.13 11.90 2.42
CA PRO A 102 1.23 12.28 2.00
C PRO A 102 1.58 11.81 0.57
N GLU A 103 2.53 12.49 -0.07
CA GLU A 103 3.06 12.13 -1.40
C GLU A 103 4.04 10.94 -1.34
N THR A 104 4.57 10.63 -0.16
CA THR A 104 5.49 9.50 0.06
C THR A 104 5.13 8.73 1.31
N LEU A 105 5.43 7.43 1.32
CA LEU A 105 5.30 6.55 2.48
C LEU A 105 6.63 5.94 2.83
N VAL A 106 6.89 5.82 4.14
CA VAL A 106 8.04 5.12 4.67
C VAL A 106 7.65 3.70 5.03
N LEU A 107 8.28 2.73 4.39
CA LEU A 107 8.11 1.31 4.64
C LEU A 107 9.22 0.77 5.54
N LYS A 108 8.89 -0.16 6.43
CA LYS A 108 9.83 -0.93 7.27
C LYS A 108 9.54 -2.41 7.13
N GLY A 109 10.56 -3.20 6.89
CA GLY A 109 10.42 -4.65 6.74
C GLY A 109 11.70 -5.32 6.28
N PRO A 110 11.64 -6.61 5.91
CA PRO A 110 12.76 -7.33 5.34
C PRO A 110 13.25 -6.67 4.05
N ALA A 111 14.56 -6.51 3.89
CA ALA A 111 15.15 -5.83 2.73
C ALA A 111 14.67 -6.41 1.39
N LYS A 112 14.59 -7.74 1.30
CA LYS A 112 14.12 -8.45 0.10
C LYS A 112 12.66 -8.14 -0.26
N GLU A 113 11.78 -8.03 0.73
CA GLU A 113 10.37 -7.69 0.52
C GLU A 113 10.24 -6.23 0.04
N LEU A 114 11.05 -5.32 0.60
CA LEU A 114 11.04 -3.91 0.22
C LEU A 114 11.58 -3.68 -1.21
N GLU A 115 12.51 -4.51 -1.69
CA GLU A 115 13.01 -4.43 -3.07
C GLU A 115 11.91 -4.62 -4.10
N GLY A 116 10.94 -5.51 -3.81
CA GLY A 116 9.80 -5.80 -4.68
C GLY A 116 8.74 -4.68 -4.74
N ILE A 117 8.82 -3.67 -3.86
CA ILE A 117 7.83 -2.58 -3.81
C ILE A 117 8.43 -1.31 -4.41
N SER A 118 7.76 -0.74 -5.42
CA SER A 118 8.23 0.47 -6.11
C SER A 118 7.44 1.72 -5.75
N TYR A 119 6.13 1.61 -5.59
CA TYR A 119 5.24 2.72 -5.25
C TYR A 119 3.97 2.23 -4.55
N ALA A 120 3.24 3.14 -3.93
CA ALA A 120 1.90 2.89 -3.39
C ALA A 120 0.86 3.50 -4.35
N LEU A 121 -0.20 2.77 -4.66
CA LEU A 121 -1.31 3.22 -5.48
C LEU A 121 -2.54 3.44 -4.59
N ALA A 122 -3.13 4.64 -4.66
CA ALA A 122 -4.39 4.99 -4.03
C ALA A 122 -5.40 5.33 -5.13
N THR A 123 -6.56 4.67 -5.11
CA THR A 123 -7.58 4.84 -6.15
C THR A 123 -8.83 5.47 -5.58
N VAL A 124 -9.38 6.42 -6.32
CA VAL A 124 -10.67 7.06 -6.02
C VAL A 124 -11.56 6.92 -7.24
N GLY A 125 -12.84 6.61 -7.01
CA GLY A 125 -13.81 6.39 -8.08
C GLY A 125 -15.00 7.33 -8.01
N GLY A 126 -15.64 7.57 -9.17
CA GLY A 126 -16.89 8.33 -9.24
C GLY A 126 -17.55 8.24 -10.61
N LYS A 127 -18.85 8.46 -10.67
CA LYS A 127 -19.59 8.57 -11.93
C LYS A 127 -20.18 9.94 -12.06
N GLU A 128 -20.06 10.55 -13.26
CA GLU A 128 -20.57 11.87 -13.58
C GLU A 128 -20.14 12.93 -12.56
N VAL A 129 -18.84 12.91 -12.21
CA VAL A 129 -18.28 13.77 -11.19
C VAL A 129 -18.27 15.22 -11.67
N ARG A 130 -18.80 16.15 -10.84
CA ARG A 130 -18.94 17.59 -11.13
C ARG A 130 -18.06 18.45 -10.24
N ASP A 131 -17.79 17.96 -9.03
CA ASP A 131 -17.07 18.68 -8.00
C ASP A 131 -15.77 17.98 -7.65
N THR A 132 -14.81 18.73 -7.11
CA THR A 132 -13.56 18.20 -6.60
C THR A 132 -13.83 17.09 -5.57
N ILE A 133 -13.20 15.93 -5.75
CA ILE A 133 -13.26 14.82 -4.81
C ILE A 133 -12.09 14.94 -3.85
N VAL A 134 -12.36 14.79 -2.56
CA VAL A 134 -11.35 14.63 -1.51
C VAL A 134 -11.75 13.43 -0.66
N GLU A 135 -11.02 12.33 -0.77
CA GLU A 135 -11.36 11.08 -0.08
C GLU A 135 -10.12 10.39 0.50
N GLN A 136 -10.34 9.67 1.61
CA GLN A 136 -9.34 8.77 2.17
C GLN A 136 -9.38 7.42 1.45
N SER A 137 -8.28 7.08 0.78
CA SER A 137 -8.14 5.82 0.06
C SER A 137 -7.07 4.93 0.68
N SER A 138 -7.37 3.64 0.77
CA SER A 138 -6.38 2.64 1.17
C SER A 138 -5.33 2.45 0.09
N VAL A 139 -4.08 2.28 0.48
CA VAL A 139 -2.99 2.09 -0.46
C VAL A 139 -2.76 0.62 -0.80
N VAL A 140 -2.47 0.36 -2.05
CA VAL A 140 -2.00 -0.92 -2.57
C VAL A 140 -0.54 -0.77 -2.99
N PHE A 141 0.35 -1.61 -2.45
CA PHE A 141 1.75 -1.59 -2.85
C PHE A 141 1.94 -2.26 -4.20
N MET A 142 2.69 -1.61 -5.07
CA MET A 142 2.91 -2.01 -6.45
C MET A 142 4.38 -2.28 -6.70
N GLY A 143 4.64 -3.33 -7.47
CA GLY A 143 5.96 -3.65 -7.98
C GLY A 143 6.40 -2.75 -9.13
N PRO A 144 7.66 -2.91 -9.60
CA PRO A 144 8.18 -2.16 -10.73
C PRO A 144 7.47 -2.48 -12.05
N ASP A 145 6.83 -3.63 -12.13
CA ASP A 145 6.05 -4.11 -13.28
C ASP A 145 4.58 -3.66 -13.26
N GLY A 146 4.18 -2.90 -12.23
CA GLY A 146 2.80 -2.43 -12.07
C GLY A 146 1.83 -3.50 -11.56
N THR A 147 2.34 -4.62 -11.04
CA THR A 147 1.51 -5.63 -10.36
C THR A 147 1.48 -5.41 -8.85
N PRO A 148 0.41 -5.84 -8.15
CA PRO A 148 0.37 -5.78 -6.70
C PRO A 148 1.52 -6.57 -6.06
N ALA A 149 2.28 -5.90 -5.20
CA ALA A 149 3.38 -6.49 -4.46
C ALA A 149 2.92 -7.10 -3.13
N SER A 150 3.60 -8.14 -2.68
CA SER A 150 3.38 -8.71 -1.35
C SER A 150 3.77 -7.71 -0.26
N ARG A 151 2.94 -7.59 0.79
CA ARG A 151 3.24 -6.77 1.98
C ARG A 151 3.48 -7.61 3.23
N LYS A 152 3.86 -8.88 3.06
CA LYS A 152 4.13 -9.77 4.19
C LYS A 152 5.30 -9.22 5.01
N ASN A 153 5.07 -9.05 6.32
CA ASN A 153 6.07 -8.49 7.25
C ASN A 153 6.55 -7.06 6.92
N VAL A 154 5.80 -6.32 6.09
CA VAL A 154 6.07 -4.90 5.77
C VAL A 154 5.06 -4.03 6.49
N THR A 155 5.55 -3.02 7.20
CA THR A 155 4.74 -1.98 7.83
C THR A 155 4.97 -0.64 7.12
N ALA A 156 3.90 0.13 6.93
CA ALA A 156 3.96 1.45 6.32
C ALA A 156 3.68 2.55 7.36
N SER A 157 4.16 3.76 7.10
CA SER A 157 3.88 4.94 7.94
C SER A 157 2.39 5.32 7.94
N ALA A 158 1.64 4.99 6.88
CA ALA A 158 0.20 5.10 6.81
C ALA A 158 -0.38 3.96 5.95
N GLU A 159 -1.61 3.54 6.24
CA GLU A 159 -2.34 2.52 5.47
C GLU A 159 -3.37 3.15 4.51
N SER A 160 -3.68 4.40 4.71
CA SER A 160 -4.54 5.22 3.84
C SER A 160 -3.93 6.60 3.66
N VAL A 161 -4.26 7.22 2.55
CA VAL A 161 -3.84 8.57 2.19
C VAL A 161 -5.06 9.37 1.70
N GLU A 162 -5.01 10.67 1.87
CA GLU A 162 -5.98 11.55 1.25
C GLU A 162 -5.68 11.70 -0.23
N VAL A 163 -6.68 11.50 -1.07
CA VAL A 163 -6.59 11.65 -2.52
C VAL A 163 -7.51 12.79 -2.94
N THR A 164 -6.95 13.78 -3.62
CA THR A 164 -7.68 14.89 -4.18
C THR A 164 -7.71 14.81 -5.69
N VAL A 165 -8.92 14.80 -6.26
CA VAL A 165 -9.17 14.88 -7.70
C VAL A 165 -9.86 16.22 -7.98
N PRO A 166 -9.13 17.25 -8.44
CA PRO A 166 -9.74 18.54 -8.76
C PRO A 166 -10.58 18.40 -10.01
N VAL A 167 -11.84 18.80 -9.95
CA VAL A 167 -12.76 18.81 -11.09
C VAL A 167 -13.16 20.25 -11.39
N ARG A 168 -13.03 20.66 -12.65
CA ARG A 168 -13.29 22.00 -13.11
C ARG A 168 -14.35 21.98 -14.21
N GLN A 169 -15.19 23.01 -14.23
CA GLN A 169 -16.13 23.20 -15.33
C GLN A 169 -15.39 23.72 -16.56
N VAL A 170 -15.78 23.21 -17.71
CA VAL A 170 -15.27 23.61 -19.01
C VAL A 170 -16.40 24.04 -19.92
N VAL A 171 -16.17 25.05 -20.72
CA VAL A 171 -17.12 25.56 -21.71
C VAL A 171 -16.44 25.52 -23.08
N SER A 172 -17.12 24.91 -24.07
CA SER A 172 -16.67 24.94 -25.45
C SER A 172 -17.30 26.15 -26.17
N LEU A 173 -16.46 27.05 -26.59
CA LEU A 173 -16.87 28.27 -27.27
C LEU A 173 -16.55 28.19 -28.77
N PRO A 174 -17.51 28.49 -29.67
CA PRO A 174 -17.23 28.56 -31.09
C PRO A 174 -16.34 29.75 -31.40
N LEU A 175 -15.40 29.55 -32.32
CA LEU A 175 -14.61 30.67 -32.86
C LEU A 175 -15.32 31.29 -34.05
N THR A 176 -15.36 32.60 -34.07
CA THR A 176 -15.85 33.38 -35.20
C THR A 176 -14.74 34.23 -35.77
N VAL A 177 -14.71 34.38 -37.08
CA VAL A 177 -13.77 35.30 -37.76
C VAL A 177 -14.51 36.52 -38.22
N GLU A 178 -14.03 37.67 -37.77
CA GLU A 178 -14.44 38.96 -38.29
C GLU A 178 -13.50 39.40 -39.42
N ILE A 179 -14.02 39.62 -40.60
CA ILE A 179 -13.25 40.07 -41.75
C ILE A 179 -13.32 41.60 -41.83
N ILE A 180 -12.17 42.22 -41.73
CA ILE A 180 -12.00 43.65 -41.91
C ILE A 180 -11.69 43.86 -43.40
N GLU A 181 -12.63 44.49 -44.11
CA GLU A 181 -12.49 44.79 -45.53
C GLU A 181 -11.47 45.90 -45.76
N GLY A 182 -10.68 45.73 -46.84
CA GLY A 182 -9.68 46.75 -47.20
C GLY A 182 -8.86 46.36 -48.44
N GLY A 183 -8.23 47.30 -49.07
CA GLY A 183 -7.33 47.05 -50.20
C GLY A 183 -7.99 46.57 -51.47
N GLY A 184 -9.36 46.67 -51.58
CA GLY A 184 -10.10 46.25 -52.75
C GLY A 184 -10.69 44.82 -52.69
N ALA A 185 -10.52 44.13 -51.58
CA ALA A 185 -11.19 42.83 -51.32
C ALA A 185 -12.39 43.06 -50.42
N ALA A 186 -13.57 42.53 -50.82
CA ALA A 186 -14.78 42.49 -50.03
C ALA A 186 -14.95 41.12 -49.34
N ARG A 187 -15.82 41.04 -48.36
CA ARG A 187 -16.08 39.81 -47.58
C ARG A 187 -16.52 38.65 -48.48
N GLU A 188 -17.21 38.94 -49.56
CA GLU A 188 -17.69 37.95 -50.55
C GLU A 188 -16.59 37.35 -51.42
N ASP A 189 -15.40 37.98 -51.41
CA ASP A 189 -14.23 37.50 -52.17
C ASP A 189 -13.34 36.55 -51.35
N VAL A 190 -13.68 36.32 -50.06
CA VAL A 190 -12.83 35.59 -49.13
C VAL A 190 -13.55 34.37 -48.59
N GLU A 191 -12.98 33.19 -48.83
CA GLU A 191 -13.37 31.93 -48.17
C GLU A 191 -12.54 31.74 -46.92
N VAL A 192 -13.22 31.57 -45.77
CA VAL A 192 -12.57 31.44 -44.49
C VAL A 192 -12.85 30.02 -43.92
N THR A 193 -11.78 29.29 -43.65
CA THR A 193 -11.82 28.04 -42.92
C THR A 193 -11.14 28.20 -41.59
N ILE A 194 -11.84 27.89 -40.51
CA ILE A 194 -11.31 27.96 -39.13
C ILE A 194 -10.95 26.54 -38.67
N SER A 195 -9.76 26.36 -38.11
CA SER A 195 -9.36 25.12 -37.48
C SER A 195 -8.49 25.45 -36.23
N PRO A 196 -8.90 25.03 -35.02
CA PRO A 196 -10.15 24.35 -34.66
C PRO A 196 -11.36 25.28 -34.74
N GLU A 197 -12.57 24.74 -34.92
CA GLU A 197 -13.81 25.50 -34.94
C GLU A 197 -14.28 25.97 -33.57
N THR A 198 -13.81 25.29 -32.52
CA THR A 198 -14.15 25.59 -31.11
C THR A 198 -12.92 25.58 -30.22
N ILE A 199 -12.94 26.36 -29.14
CA ILE A 199 -11.95 26.34 -28.07
C ILE A 199 -12.62 25.93 -26.77
N THR A 200 -11.88 25.16 -25.93
CA THR A 200 -12.30 24.80 -24.58
C THR A 200 -11.71 25.76 -23.60
N VAL A 201 -12.56 26.42 -22.81
CA VAL A 201 -12.18 27.33 -21.74
C VAL A 201 -12.44 26.63 -20.40
N VAL A 202 -11.45 26.65 -19.50
CA VAL A 202 -11.54 26.08 -18.15
C VAL A 202 -11.80 27.20 -17.16
N ALA A 203 -12.84 27.05 -16.33
CA ALA A 203 -13.11 28.01 -15.24
C ALA A 203 -11.99 27.94 -14.20
N GLN A 204 -11.50 29.09 -13.73
CA GLN A 204 -10.59 29.16 -12.60
C GLN A 204 -11.35 29.04 -11.29
N GLU A 205 -10.72 28.43 -10.26
CA GLU A 205 -11.31 28.35 -8.92
C GLU A 205 -11.60 29.76 -8.38
N GLY A 206 -12.88 30.03 -8.00
CA GLY A 206 -13.30 31.27 -7.38
C GLY A 206 -14.00 32.27 -8.31
N GLU A 207 -14.15 32.01 -9.60
CA GLU A 207 -15.02 32.80 -10.47
C GLU A 207 -16.39 32.12 -10.64
N GLU A 208 -17.45 32.92 -10.45
CA GLU A 208 -18.83 32.50 -10.77
C GLU A 208 -18.91 32.01 -12.21
N ALA A 209 -19.72 30.95 -12.42
CA ALA A 209 -19.95 30.35 -13.72
C ALA A 209 -19.99 31.36 -14.85
N LEU A 210 -19.18 31.13 -15.90
CA LEU A 210 -19.25 31.89 -17.13
C LEU A 210 -20.68 31.86 -17.67
N PRO A 211 -21.21 33.00 -18.14
CA PRO A 211 -22.59 33.16 -18.59
C PRO A 211 -22.95 32.27 -19.79
#